data_219d3572d6a9d7004206d59d2d312302
#
_entry.id   219d3572d6a9d7004206d59d2d312302
#
_cell.length_a   1.000
_cell.length_b   1.000
_cell.length_c   1.000
_cell.angle_alpha   90.00
_cell.angle_beta   90.00
_cell.angle_gamma   90.00
#
_symmetry.space_group_name_H-M   'P 1'
#
loop_
_entity.id
_entity.type
_entity.pdbx_description
1 polymer ?
#
loop_
_entity_poly.entity_id
_entity_poly.type
_entity_poly.pdbx_seq_one_letter_code
_entity_poly.pdbx_strand_id
1 'polypeptide(L)'
;MQFGMNDVYDINGMIKEEAASSLAGHRQQRHLLPNLRWLNQHLSAKTDITLREEAERGLYFSLLSEKVIRSANDVETIQICYQPKNIQGEVFITKGQEYALLQAHISADHLAAVLAETENQIIQHFTAMRDQLGNNNGVISLCVTEKTRAIIDALLSHEGQSISLAGHLYSLIFTLIEQLQIQSHLSRCENCQSKIFKAQNFLEMPDYDVLNIPQLARLVGLNTTALLVGFQLFVGQSIDSYYRLGRIKCAAALLREDPSAKSYIVAQSGFSEAQFEAAFIKQFGISSHHYAQIH
;
A
#
# COMPACT_ATOMS: atom_id res chain seq x y z
N MET A 1 -2.33 29.58 0.44
CA MET A 1 -3.21 29.76 1.61
C MET A 1 -2.87 28.75 2.67
N GLN A 2 -3.09 29.09 3.95
CA GLN A 2 -2.76 28.20 5.08
C GLN A 2 -4.01 27.98 5.95
N PHE A 3 -4.32 26.72 6.24
CA PHE A 3 -5.47 26.32 7.06
C PHE A 3 -5.02 25.28 8.10
N GLY A 4 -5.72 25.24 9.24
CA GLY A 4 -5.66 24.05 10.11
C GLY A 4 -6.50 22.92 9.50
N MET A 5 -6.01 21.69 9.51
CA MET A 5 -6.72 20.56 8.90
C MET A 5 -8.12 20.39 9.48
N ASN A 6 -8.30 20.62 10.78
CA ASN A 6 -9.60 20.52 11.44
C ASN A 6 -10.50 21.72 11.18
N ASP A 7 -9.94 22.85 10.73
CA ASP A 7 -10.70 24.08 10.51
C ASP A 7 -11.38 24.12 9.14
N VAL A 8 -10.93 23.31 8.19
CA VAL A 8 -11.49 23.26 6.82
C VAL A 8 -12.74 22.39 6.68
N TYR A 9 -13.08 21.59 7.70
CA TYR A 9 -14.24 20.69 7.66
C TYR A 9 -15.35 21.13 8.60
N ASP A 10 -16.59 20.89 8.19
CA ASP A 10 -17.77 20.98 9.04
C ASP A 10 -17.97 19.70 9.89
N ILE A 11 -19.04 19.67 10.69
CA ILE A 11 -19.39 18.53 11.55
C ILE A 11 -19.76 17.26 10.77
N ASN A 12 -20.08 17.38 9.48
CA ASN A 12 -20.40 16.27 8.59
C ASN A 12 -19.16 15.81 7.79
N GLY A 13 -18.02 16.47 7.99
CA GLY A 13 -16.77 16.19 7.29
C GLY A 13 -16.73 16.75 5.86
N MET A 14 -17.57 17.69 5.52
CA MET A 14 -17.55 18.41 4.24
C MET A 14 -16.71 19.67 4.35
N ILE A 15 -16.13 20.12 3.23
CA ILE A 15 -15.35 21.36 3.19
C ILE A 15 -16.26 22.55 3.52
N LYS A 16 -15.87 23.36 4.49
CA LYS A 16 -16.56 24.60 4.88
C LYS A 16 -16.53 25.63 3.76
N GLU A 17 -17.53 26.53 3.75
CA GLU A 17 -17.69 27.53 2.71
C GLU A 17 -16.45 28.46 2.58
N GLU A 18 -15.81 28.81 3.70
CA GLU A 18 -14.61 29.66 3.72
C GLU A 18 -13.41 29.01 3.01
N ALA A 19 -13.33 27.68 2.99
CA ALA A 19 -12.26 26.94 2.32
C ALA A 19 -12.66 26.44 0.93
N ALA A 20 -13.93 26.50 0.55
CA ALA A 20 -14.47 25.91 -0.68
C ALA A 20 -13.91 26.54 -1.98
N SER A 21 -13.42 27.78 -1.91
CA SER A 21 -12.70 28.42 -3.03
C SER A 21 -11.33 27.79 -3.32
N SER A 22 -10.69 27.18 -2.30
CA SER A 22 -9.34 26.63 -2.37
C SER A 22 -9.31 25.12 -2.36
N LEU A 23 -10.32 24.47 -1.79
CA LEU A 23 -10.40 23.02 -1.57
C LEU A 23 -11.74 22.44 -2.01
N ALA A 24 -11.72 21.15 -2.37
CA ALA A 24 -12.88 20.28 -2.43
C ALA A 24 -12.53 18.94 -1.78
N GLY A 25 -13.56 18.21 -1.32
CA GLY A 25 -13.35 16.88 -0.75
C GLY A 25 -14.18 16.63 0.50
N HIS A 26 -13.81 15.57 1.23
CA HIS A 26 -14.51 15.17 2.45
C HIS A 26 -13.53 14.53 3.44
N ARG A 27 -13.91 14.51 4.71
CA ARG A 27 -13.20 13.82 5.78
C ARG A 27 -14.20 13.12 6.69
N GLN A 28 -14.13 11.81 6.75
CA GLN A 28 -14.90 11.00 7.69
C GLN A 28 -13.98 10.46 8.77
N GLN A 29 -14.12 10.96 9.99
CA GLN A 29 -13.37 10.48 11.14
C GLN A 29 -14.32 9.81 12.13
N ARG A 30 -13.96 8.60 12.58
CA ARG A 30 -14.71 7.84 13.57
C ARG A 30 -13.81 7.49 14.74
N HIS A 31 -14.26 7.85 15.93
CA HIS A 31 -13.71 7.38 17.20
C HIS A 31 -14.46 6.11 17.57
N LEU A 32 -13.81 4.96 17.48
CA LEU A 32 -14.46 3.66 17.68
C LEU A 32 -14.40 3.20 19.12
N LEU A 33 -13.30 3.51 19.77
CA LEU A 33 -13.01 3.32 21.19
C LEU A 33 -12.22 4.55 21.67
N PRO A 34 -12.07 4.78 22.98
CA PRO A 34 -11.40 5.99 23.49
C PRO A 34 -10.05 6.30 22.83
N ASN A 35 -9.35 5.30 22.32
CA ASN A 35 -7.99 5.46 21.79
C ASN A 35 -7.76 4.73 20.46
N LEU A 36 -8.85 4.47 19.73
CA LEU A 36 -8.81 3.87 18.39
C LEU A 36 -9.61 4.73 17.41
N ARG A 37 -8.94 5.25 16.37
CA ARG A 37 -9.56 6.12 15.37
C ARG A 37 -9.40 5.52 13.97
N TRP A 38 -10.42 5.75 13.17
CA TRP A 38 -10.41 5.53 11.74
C TRP A 38 -10.68 6.83 11.00
N LEU A 39 -9.89 7.11 9.99
CA LEU A 39 -9.99 8.28 9.13
C LEU A 39 -10.08 7.84 7.67
N ASN A 40 -11.08 8.36 6.97
CA ASN A 40 -11.17 8.33 5.51
C ASN A 40 -11.26 9.76 5.01
N GLN A 41 -10.28 10.21 4.26
CA GLN A 41 -10.16 11.59 3.79
C GLN A 41 -9.83 11.62 2.30
N HIS A 42 -10.47 12.51 1.59
CA HIS A 42 -10.11 12.88 0.23
C HIS A 42 -10.12 14.40 0.11
N LEU A 43 -9.07 14.94 -0.48
CA LEU A 43 -8.89 16.36 -0.76
C LEU A 43 -8.46 16.56 -2.21
N SER A 44 -9.02 17.60 -2.85
CA SER A 44 -8.59 18.12 -4.14
C SER A 44 -8.29 19.61 -4.00
N ALA A 45 -7.07 20.02 -4.33
CA ALA A 45 -6.64 21.41 -4.20
C ALA A 45 -6.98 22.21 -5.46
N LYS A 46 -7.76 23.27 -5.31
CA LYS A 46 -8.09 24.24 -6.38
C LYS A 46 -7.03 25.34 -6.52
N THR A 47 -6.26 25.55 -5.46
CA THR A 47 -5.12 26.49 -5.37
C THR A 47 -4.01 25.85 -4.56
N ASP A 48 -2.81 26.39 -4.59
CA ASP A 48 -1.72 25.96 -3.71
C ASP A 48 -2.07 26.27 -2.25
N ILE A 49 -1.99 25.25 -1.39
CA ILE A 49 -2.37 25.33 0.02
C ILE A 49 -1.34 24.66 0.92
N THR A 50 -1.29 25.11 2.15
CA THR A 50 -0.60 24.45 3.26
C THR A 50 -1.61 24.10 4.33
N LEU A 51 -1.69 22.82 4.70
CA LEU A 51 -2.54 22.34 5.78
C LEU A 51 -1.68 22.03 7.00
N ARG A 52 -2.06 22.56 8.16
CA ARG A 52 -1.47 22.19 9.44
C ARG A 52 -2.20 21.01 10.02
N GLU A 53 -1.46 19.96 10.32
CA GLU A 53 -1.97 18.75 10.96
C GLU A 53 -1.32 18.55 12.32
N GLU A 54 -2.10 17.97 13.23
CA GLU A 54 -1.62 17.50 14.53
C GLU A 54 -1.66 15.98 14.53
N ALA A 55 -0.52 15.35 14.86
CA ALA A 55 -0.43 13.93 15.08
C ALA A 55 -0.22 13.65 16.56
N GLU A 56 -1.12 12.85 17.13
CA GLU A 56 -1.02 12.37 18.49
C GLU A 56 -0.01 11.24 18.62
N ARG A 57 0.50 11.01 19.84
CA ARG A 57 1.38 9.87 20.09
C ARG A 57 0.65 8.55 19.87
N GLY A 58 1.33 7.57 19.27
CA GLY A 58 0.75 6.26 18.96
C GLY A 58 1.21 5.70 17.63
N LEU A 59 0.55 4.65 17.20
CA LEU A 59 0.85 3.94 15.96
C LEU A 59 -0.16 4.30 14.88
N TYR A 60 0.36 4.69 13.72
CA TYR A 60 -0.40 5.04 12.53
C TYR A 60 -0.20 4.00 11.46
N PHE A 61 -1.30 3.59 10.85
CA PHE A 61 -1.32 2.76 9.63
C PHE A 61 -2.03 3.58 8.55
N SER A 62 -1.30 3.99 7.53
CA SER A 62 -1.77 4.94 6.53
C SER A 62 -1.68 4.34 5.13
N LEU A 63 -2.76 4.44 4.38
CA LEU A 63 -2.82 4.18 2.96
C LEU A 63 -2.98 5.53 2.26
N LEU A 64 -2.00 5.87 1.43
CA LEU A 64 -1.95 7.13 0.68
C LEU A 64 -2.14 6.86 -0.81
N SER A 65 -2.87 7.72 -1.49
CA SER A 65 -3.08 7.68 -2.93
C SER A 65 -3.23 9.09 -3.49
N GLU A 66 -2.84 9.27 -4.74
CA GLU A 66 -3.12 10.49 -5.52
C GLU A 66 -4.53 10.49 -6.12
N LYS A 67 -5.33 9.45 -5.86
CA LYS A 67 -6.70 9.28 -6.32
C LYS A 67 -7.58 8.80 -5.17
N VAL A 68 -8.88 8.98 -5.30
CA VAL A 68 -9.85 8.46 -4.34
C VAL A 68 -9.64 6.95 -4.15
N ILE A 69 -9.44 6.53 -2.91
CA ILE A 69 -9.31 5.11 -2.56
C ILE A 69 -10.73 4.52 -2.43
N ARG A 70 -11.10 3.67 -3.38
CA ARG A 70 -12.42 3.00 -3.43
C ARG A 70 -12.32 1.52 -3.06
N SER A 71 -11.14 0.94 -3.22
CA SER A 71 -10.85 -0.45 -2.95
C SER A 71 -9.39 -0.61 -2.52
N ALA A 72 -9.06 -1.71 -1.88
CA ALA A 72 -7.69 -2.04 -1.54
C ALA A 72 -6.78 -2.22 -2.78
N ASN A 73 -7.35 -2.36 -3.98
CA ASN A 73 -6.58 -2.42 -5.23
C ASN A 73 -6.01 -1.06 -5.66
N ASP A 74 -6.52 0.03 -5.12
CA ASP A 74 -6.05 1.38 -5.42
C ASP A 74 -4.75 1.71 -4.65
N VAL A 75 -4.31 0.83 -3.75
CA VAL A 75 -3.14 1.02 -2.90
C VAL A 75 -2.21 -0.19 -2.96
N GLU A 76 -0.93 0.06 -3.16
CA GLU A 76 0.11 -0.99 -3.22
C GLU A 76 0.82 -1.20 -1.87
N THR A 77 0.91 -0.14 -1.06
CA THR A 77 1.65 -0.15 0.20
C THR A 77 0.86 0.47 1.34
N ILE A 78 1.10 -0.03 2.55
CA ILE A 78 0.63 0.53 3.80
C ILE A 78 1.83 1.14 4.51
N GLN A 79 1.72 2.40 4.86
CA GLN A 79 2.76 3.10 5.62
C GLN A 79 2.48 2.96 7.12
N ILE A 80 3.50 2.60 7.87
CA ILE A 80 3.44 2.50 9.33
C ILE A 80 4.39 3.52 9.93
N CYS A 81 3.87 4.32 10.85
CA CYS A 81 4.63 5.32 11.57
C CYS A 81 4.28 5.25 13.07
N TYR A 82 5.29 5.15 13.91
CA TYR A 82 5.13 5.29 15.36
C TYR A 82 5.55 6.69 15.80
N GLN A 83 4.63 7.42 16.42
CA GLN A 83 4.87 8.75 16.97
C GLN A 83 5.04 8.65 18.49
N PRO A 84 6.26 8.88 19.02
CA PRO A 84 6.51 8.77 20.47
C PRO A 84 5.94 9.95 21.26
N LYS A 85 5.62 11.07 20.60
CA LYS A 85 5.06 12.28 21.19
C LYS A 85 4.11 12.98 20.21
N ASN A 86 3.25 13.85 20.75
CA ASN A 86 2.41 14.70 19.90
C ASN A 86 3.31 15.66 19.10
N ILE A 87 3.03 15.77 17.81
CA ILE A 87 3.73 16.66 16.88
C ILE A 87 2.74 17.47 16.06
N GLN A 88 3.20 18.62 15.58
CA GLN A 88 2.51 19.41 14.56
C GLN A 88 3.33 19.36 13.29
N GLY A 89 2.66 19.21 12.15
CA GLY A 89 3.26 19.17 10.84
C GLY A 89 2.51 20.01 9.83
N GLU A 90 3.11 20.24 8.68
CA GLU A 90 2.50 20.93 7.56
C GLU A 90 2.54 20.01 6.33
N VAL A 91 1.40 19.93 5.63
CA VAL A 91 1.24 19.25 4.35
C VAL A 91 1.02 20.29 3.28
N PHE A 92 1.91 20.35 2.30
CA PHE A 92 1.78 21.23 1.14
C PHE A 92 1.11 20.46 -0.01
N ILE A 93 0.02 21.01 -0.55
CA ILE A 93 -0.73 20.43 -1.66
C ILE A 93 -0.80 21.47 -2.77
N THR A 94 -0.29 21.11 -3.95
CA THR A 94 -0.29 21.99 -5.13
C THR A 94 -1.63 21.98 -5.83
N LYS A 95 -1.92 23.07 -6.54
CA LYS A 95 -3.12 23.19 -7.37
C LYS A 95 -3.28 22.01 -8.31
N GLY A 96 -4.47 21.40 -8.33
CA GLY A 96 -4.81 20.25 -9.15
C GLY A 96 -4.37 18.90 -8.58
N GLN A 97 -3.63 18.90 -7.47
CA GLN A 97 -3.26 17.66 -6.79
C GLN A 97 -4.45 17.11 -6.00
N GLU A 98 -4.63 15.80 -6.06
CA GLU A 98 -5.52 15.05 -5.18
C GLU A 98 -4.72 14.37 -4.08
N TYR A 99 -5.32 14.26 -2.91
CA TYR A 99 -4.76 13.61 -1.74
C TYR A 99 -5.83 12.74 -1.09
N ALA A 100 -5.64 11.45 -1.11
CA ALA A 100 -6.53 10.50 -0.45
C ALA A 100 -5.76 9.76 0.65
N LEU A 101 -6.37 9.67 1.82
CA LEU A 101 -5.82 9.06 3.02
C LEU A 101 -6.86 8.18 3.69
N LEU A 102 -6.55 6.88 3.82
CA LEU A 102 -7.18 6.01 4.80
C LEU A 102 -6.18 5.79 5.93
N GLN A 103 -6.61 6.01 7.17
CA GLN A 103 -5.70 5.91 8.29
C GLN A 103 -6.38 5.27 9.51
N ALA A 104 -5.69 4.31 10.12
CA ALA A 104 -5.98 3.84 11.45
C ALA A 104 -4.95 4.42 12.42
N HIS A 105 -5.40 4.90 13.58
CA HIS A 105 -4.55 5.33 14.68
C HIS A 105 -4.95 4.62 15.96
N ILE A 106 -3.96 4.07 16.63
CA ILE A 106 -4.11 3.52 17.99
C ILE A 106 -3.13 4.25 18.93
N SER A 107 -3.63 4.77 20.04
CA SER A 107 -2.78 5.48 21.00
C SER A 107 -1.75 4.54 21.63
N ALA A 108 -0.63 5.10 22.11
CA ALA A 108 0.45 4.32 22.72
C ALA A 108 -0.03 3.53 23.95
N ASP A 109 -0.84 4.14 24.80
CA ASP A 109 -1.39 3.50 26.01
C ASP A 109 -2.29 2.32 25.67
N HIS A 110 -3.15 2.50 24.67
CA HIS A 110 -4.08 1.46 24.24
C HIS A 110 -3.34 0.31 23.54
N LEU A 111 -2.36 0.63 22.71
CA LEU A 111 -1.50 -0.37 22.07
C LEU A 111 -0.75 -1.19 23.11
N ALA A 112 -0.19 -0.55 24.14
CA ALA A 112 0.48 -1.22 25.25
C ALA A 112 -0.46 -2.19 25.99
N ALA A 113 -1.68 -1.76 26.29
CA ALA A 113 -2.70 -2.61 26.93
C ALA A 113 -3.09 -3.80 26.04
N VAL A 114 -3.27 -3.57 24.72
CA VAL A 114 -3.66 -4.62 23.76
C VAL A 114 -2.57 -5.67 23.56
N LEU A 115 -1.29 -5.25 23.56
CA LEU A 115 -0.14 -6.15 23.41
C LEU A 115 0.36 -6.73 24.73
N ALA A 116 -0.25 -6.36 25.87
CA ALA A 116 0.18 -6.73 27.21
C ALA A 116 1.65 -6.34 27.51
N GLU A 117 2.08 -5.20 26.98
CA GLU A 117 3.41 -4.62 27.13
C GLU A 117 3.34 -3.28 27.87
N THR A 118 4.47 -2.80 28.35
CA THR A 118 4.56 -1.42 28.86
C THR A 118 4.76 -0.43 27.72
N GLU A 119 4.37 0.83 27.92
CA GLU A 119 4.58 1.87 26.92
C GLU A 119 6.06 1.99 26.51
N ASN A 120 7.00 1.87 27.46
CA ASN A 120 8.43 1.89 27.17
C ASN A 120 8.88 0.73 26.28
N GLN A 121 8.33 -0.47 26.46
CA GLN A 121 8.61 -1.61 25.57
C GLN A 121 8.08 -1.35 24.17
N ILE A 122 6.87 -0.81 24.04
CA ILE A 122 6.29 -0.39 22.76
C ILE A 122 7.18 0.63 22.06
N ILE A 123 7.60 1.69 22.77
CA ILE A 123 8.49 2.72 22.23
C ILE A 123 9.81 2.10 21.73
N GLN A 124 10.46 1.27 22.54
CA GLN A 124 11.71 0.61 22.19
C GLN A 124 11.54 -0.30 20.97
N HIS A 125 10.48 -1.11 20.95
CA HIS A 125 10.19 -2.06 19.89
C HIS A 125 9.99 -1.35 18.54
N PHE A 126 9.09 -0.37 18.47
CA PHE A 126 8.82 0.35 17.24
C PHE A 126 9.95 1.29 16.83
N THR A 127 10.71 1.84 17.77
CA THR A 127 11.92 2.62 17.44
C THR A 127 12.97 1.73 16.79
N ALA A 128 13.23 0.54 17.33
CA ALA A 128 14.17 -0.41 16.75
C ALA A 128 13.72 -0.87 15.35
N MET A 129 12.43 -1.14 15.15
CA MET A 129 11.89 -1.48 13.83
C MET A 129 12.01 -0.32 12.84
N ARG A 130 11.71 0.90 13.28
CA ARG A 130 11.87 2.10 12.46
C ARG A 130 13.31 2.30 12.01
N ASP A 131 14.25 2.15 12.93
CA ASP A 131 15.68 2.36 12.64
C ASP A 131 16.23 1.26 11.70
N GLN A 132 15.63 0.07 11.72
CA GLN A 132 16.01 -1.05 10.87
C GLN A 132 15.32 -1.01 9.49
N LEU A 133 14.05 -0.67 9.43
CA LEU A 133 13.16 -0.88 8.26
C LEU A 133 12.63 0.43 7.67
N GLY A 134 12.69 1.51 8.45
CA GLY A 134 12.12 2.80 8.07
C GLY A 134 12.98 3.54 7.03
N ASN A 135 12.32 4.37 6.26
CA ASN A 135 12.99 5.35 5.40
C ASN A 135 13.55 6.53 6.23
N ASN A 136 14.15 7.52 5.55
CA ASN A 136 14.72 8.71 6.18
C ASN A 136 13.73 9.51 7.05
N ASN A 137 12.41 9.33 6.83
CA ASN A 137 11.34 9.97 7.60
C ASN A 137 10.81 9.09 8.73
N GLY A 138 11.42 7.92 8.97
CA GLY A 138 10.98 6.97 10.00
C GLY A 138 9.69 6.22 9.67
N VAL A 139 9.29 6.19 8.39
CA VAL A 139 8.12 5.47 7.91
C VAL A 139 8.52 4.11 7.38
N ILE A 140 7.84 3.07 7.85
CA ILE A 140 8.01 1.70 7.37
C ILE A 140 6.93 1.41 6.33
N SER A 141 7.29 0.86 5.18
CA SER A 141 6.34 0.48 4.13
C SER A 141 6.14 -1.04 4.12
N LEU A 142 4.88 -1.47 4.16
CA LEU A 142 4.48 -2.87 3.99
C LEU A 142 3.67 -3.03 2.70
N CYS A 143 3.80 -4.18 2.05
CA CYS A 143 2.95 -4.52 0.92
C CYS A 143 1.52 -4.85 1.36
N VAL A 144 0.54 -4.54 0.51
CA VAL A 144 -0.84 -4.99 0.69
C VAL A 144 -0.92 -6.45 0.26
N THR A 145 -1.06 -7.36 1.24
CA THR A 145 -1.27 -8.80 0.99
C THR A 145 -2.75 -9.09 0.73
N GLU A 146 -3.08 -10.27 0.23
CA GLU A 146 -4.48 -10.69 0.04
C GLU A 146 -5.29 -10.61 1.34
N LYS A 147 -4.69 -11.00 2.48
CA LYS A 147 -5.32 -10.91 3.80
C LYS A 147 -5.60 -9.46 4.20
N THR A 148 -4.64 -8.54 4.06
CA THR A 148 -4.84 -7.13 4.37
C THR A 148 -5.80 -6.46 3.40
N ARG A 149 -5.79 -6.86 2.12
CA ARG A 149 -6.72 -6.38 1.09
C ARG A 149 -8.17 -6.65 1.48
N ALA A 150 -8.50 -7.88 1.83
CA ALA A 150 -9.85 -8.27 2.25
C ALA A 150 -10.33 -7.46 3.48
N ILE A 151 -9.44 -7.17 4.43
CA ILE A 151 -9.79 -6.37 5.62
C ILE A 151 -10.00 -4.89 5.23
N ILE A 152 -9.16 -4.33 4.35
CA ILE A 152 -9.31 -2.95 3.88
C ILE A 152 -10.62 -2.77 3.10
N ASP A 153 -10.96 -3.70 2.22
CA ASP A 153 -12.22 -3.65 1.48
C ASP A 153 -13.43 -3.76 2.41
N ALA A 154 -13.35 -4.58 3.47
CA ALA A 154 -14.37 -4.64 4.50
C ALA A 154 -14.49 -3.33 5.30
N LEU A 155 -13.38 -2.64 5.58
CA LEU A 155 -13.38 -1.33 6.23
C LEU A 155 -14.01 -0.23 5.35
N LEU A 156 -13.72 -0.25 4.04
CA LEU A 156 -14.25 0.71 3.07
C LEU A 156 -15.75 0.53 2.82
N SER A 157 -16.23 -0.71 2.75
CA SER A 157 -17.63 -1.03 2.51
C SER A 157 -18.51 -0.98 3.76
N HIS A 158 -17.92 -0.68 4.94
CA HIS A 158 -18.63 -0.80 6.21
C HIS A 158 -19.57 0.38 6.46
N GLU A 159 -20.87 0.14 6.40
CA GLU A 159 -21.94 1.08 6.76
C GLU A 159 -22.54 0.84 8.16
N GLY A 160 -22.00 -0.15 8.89
CA GLY A 160 -22.64 -0.70 10.09
C GLY A 160 -22.17 -0.12 11.42
N GLN A 161 -22.39 -0.90 12.50
CA GLN A 161 -22.12 -0.50 13.88
C GLN A 161 -20.62 -0.38 14.17
N SER A 162 -20.26 0.57 15.05
CA SER A 162 -18.88 0.88 15.43
C SER A 162 -18.08 -0.32 15.96
N ILE A 163 -18.75 -1.30 16.59
CA ILE A 163 -18.09 -2.50 17.14
C ILE A 163 -17.54 -3.42 16.04
N SER A 164 -18.27 -3.60 14.95
CA SER A 164 -17.79 -4.40 13.81
C SER A 164 -16.61 -3.73 13.12
N LEU A 165 -16.68 -2.41 12.94
CA LEU A 165 -15.59 -1.61 12.38
C LEU A 165 -14.33 -1.70 13.26
N ALA A 166 -14.47 -1.64 14.59
CA ALA A 166 -13.38 -1.83 15.54
C ALA A 166 -12.74 -3.22 15.39
N GLY A 167 -13.55 -4.28 15.23
CA GLY A 167 -13.06 -5.63 14.96
C GLY A 167 -12.21 -5.73 13.69
N HIS A 168 -12.63 -5.12 12.61
CA HIS A 168 -11.84 -5.06 11.36
C HIS A 168 -10.53 -4.27 11.54
N LEU A 169 -10.56 -3.15 12.28
CA LEU A 169 -9.34 -2.38 12.56
C LEU A 169 -8.35 -3.16 13.41
N TYR A 170 -8.79 -3.85 14.46
CA TYR A 170 -7.88 -4.73 15.23
C TYR A 170 -7.31 -5.85 14.37
N SER A 171 -8.13 -6.47 13.52
CA SER A 171 -7.67 -7.48 12.58
C SER A 171 -6.60 -6.92 11.63
N LEU A 172 -6.77 -5.69 11.13
CA LEU A 172 -5.77 -5.01 10.33
C LEU A 172 -4.48 -4.77 11.13
N ILE A 173 -4.59 -4.16 12.31
CA ILE A 173 -3.45 -3.82 13.18
C ILE A 173 -2.61 -5.06 13.49
N PHE A 174 -3.24 -6.16 13.95
CA PHE A 174 -2.51 -7.39 14.27
C PHE A 174 -1.87 -8.02 13.04
N THR A 175 -2.58 -8.02 11.89
CA THR A 175 -2.02 -8.54 10.64
C THR A 175 -0.79 -7.74 10.20
N LEU A 176 -0.82 -6.42 10.35
CA LEU A 176 0.30 -5.56 9.97
C LEU A 176 1.47 -5.65 10.96
N ILE A 177 1.21 -5.83 12.25
CA ILE A 177 2.27 -6.10 13.24
C ILE A 177 2.95 -7.45 12.93
N GLU A 178 2.19 -8.50 12.60
CA GLU A 178 2.73 -9.78 12.14
C GLU A 178 3.63 -9.60 10.89
N GLN A 179 3.17 -8.84 9.91
CA GLN A 179 3.97 -8.54 8.71
C GLN A 179 5.26 -7.77 9.04
N LEU A 180 5.21 -6.80 9.97
CA LEU A 180 6.39 -6.08 10.45
C LEU A 180 7.43 -7.02 11.07
N GLN A 181 6.98 -7.95 11.91
CA GLN A 181 7.87 -8.95 12.53
C GLN A 181 8.53 -9.84 11.48
N ILE A 182 7.77 -10.29 10.48
CA ILE A 182 8.28 -11.06 9.35
C ILE A 182 9.31 -10.24 8.57
N GLN A 183 9.01 -8.99 8.23
CA GLN A 183 9.93 -8.11 7.50
C GLN A 183 11.22 -7.88 8.28
N SER A 184 11.13 -7.62 9.59
CA SER A 184 12.28 -7.48 10.48
C SER A 184 13.13 -8.75 10.56
N HIS A 185 12.52 -9.94 10.58
CA HIS A 185 13.25 -11.20 10.52
C HIS A 185 13.96 -11.37 9.18
N LEU A 186 13.25 -11.19 8.07
CA LEU A 186 13.76 -11.38 6.72
C LEU A 186 14.96 -10.47 6.42
N SER A 187 14.93 -9.21 6.88
CA SER A 187 16.02 -8.25 6.66
C SER A 187 17.35 -8.65 7.32
N ARG A 188 17.34 -9.60 8.28
CA ARG A 188 18.51 -10.11 8.99
C ARG A 188 18.87 -11.56 8.64
N CYS A 189 18.03 -12.24 7.87
CA CYS A 189 18.17 -13.66 7.56
C CYS A 189 18.69 -13.87 6.13
N GLU A 190 20.02 -14.01 5.94
CA GLU A 190 20.64 -14.23 4.62
C GLU A 190 20.09 -15.46 3.90
N ASN A 191 19.81 -16.55 4.62
CA ASN A 191 19.18 -17.73 4.04
C ASN A 191 17.77 -17.42 3.51
N CYS A 192 17.00 -16.60 4.22
CA CYS A 192 15.68 -16.18 3.76
C CYS A 192 15.79 -15.29 2.52
N GLN A 193 16.76 -14.36 2.48
CA GLN A 193 17.03 -13.52 1.30
C GLN A 193 17.39 -14.37 0.08
N SER A 194 18.28 -15.35 0.25
CA SER A 194 18.65 -16.29 -0.83
C SER A 194 17.43 -17.03 -1.40
N LYS A 195 16.49 -17.44 -0.55
CA LYS A 195 15.24 -18.09 -0.98
C LYS A 195 14.32 -17.15 -1.78
N ILE A 196 14.30 -15.85 -1.41
CA ILE A 196 13.52 -14.85 -2.17
C ILE A 196 14.12 -14.66 -3.56
N PHE A 197 15.44 -14.50 -3.70
CA PHE A 197 16.09 -14.41 -5.01
C PHE A 197 15.95 -15.69 -5.83
N LYS A 198 15.91 -16.87 -5.18
CA LYS A 198 15.58 -18.12 -5.85
C LYS A 198 14.15 -18.10 -6.42
N ALA A 199 13.18 -17.53 -5.68
CA ALA A 199 11.82 -17.35 -6.18
C ALA A 199 11.77 -16.40 -7.39
N GLN A 200 12.55 -15.31 -7.36
CA GLN A 200 12.68 -14.40 -8.50
C GLN A 200 13.19 -15.14 -9.74
N ASN A 201 14.24 -15.93 -9.60
CA ASN A 201 14.79 -16.73 -10.71
C ASN A 201 13.77 -17.72 -11.28
N PHE A 202 12.93 -18.35 -10.44
CA PHE A 202 11.86 -19.21 -10.94
C PHE A 202 10.85 -18.45 -11.82
N LEU A 203 10.49 -17.22 -11.43
CA LEU A 203 9.55 -16.38 -12.21
C LEU A 203 10.13 -15.93 -13.57
N GLU A 204 11.46 -15.96 -13.74
CA GLU A 204 12.16 -15.62 -14.98
C GLU A 204 12.32 -16.82 -15.92
N MET A 205 12.04 -18.05 -15.45
CA MET A 205 12.13 -19.25 -16.28
C MET A 205 11.04 -19.25 -17.37
N PRO A 206 11.38 -19.58 -18.62
CA PRO A 206 10.41 -19.61 -19.74
C PRO A 206 9.26 -20.57 -19.48
N ASP A 207 9.52 -21.68 -18.79
CA ASP A 207 8.54 -22.74 -18.52
C ASP A 207 7.62 -22.44 -17.31
N TYR A 208 7.77 -21.29 -16.65
CA TYR A 208 6.93 -20.90 -15.54
C TYR A 208 5.67 -20.18 -16.03
N ASP A 209 4.71 -20.95 -16.55
CA ASP A 209 3.58 -20.44 -17.32
C ASP A 209 2.42 -19.88 -16.47
N VAL A 210 2.29 -20.32 -15.21
CA VAL A 210 1.18 -19.91 -14.36
C VAL A 210 1.69 -19.48 -13.00
N LEU A 211 1.33 -18.24 -12.61
CA LEU A 211 1.66 -17.73 -11.28
C LEU A 211 0.83 -18.44 -10.21
N ASN A 212 1.48 -19.29 -9.40
CA ASN A 212 0.91 -19.93 -8.22
C ASN A 212 1.79 -19.60 -7.00
N ILE A 213 1.41 -18.55 -6.28
CA ILE A 213 2.20 -18.04 -5.13
C ILE A 213 2.38 -19.09 -4.02
N PRO A 214 1.33 -19.85 -3.59
CA PRO A 214 1.50 -20.94 -2.63
C PRO A 214 2.49 -22.03 -3.08
N GLN A 215 2.46 -22.39 -4.37
CA GLN A 215 3.39 -23.37 -4.92
C GLN A 215 4.81 -22.83 -4.96
N LEU A 216 5.00 -21.59 -5.41
CA LEU A 216 6.30 -20.91 -5.43
C LEU A 216 6.91 -20.82 -4.03
N ALA A 217 6.10 -20.48 -3.02
CA ALA A 217 6.54 -20.43 -1.63
C ALA A 217 7.05 -21.80 -1.14
N ARG A 218 6.34 -22.89 -1.45
CA ARG A 218 6.78 -24.27 -1.12
C ARG A 218 8.08 -24.63 -1.82
N LEU A 219 8.22 -24.31 -3.12
CA LEU A 219 9.43 -24.60 -3.91
C LEU A 219 10.68 -23.96 -3.32
N VAL A 220 10.55 -22.77 -2.74
CA VAL A 220 11.70 -22.08 -2.11
C VAL A 220 11.80 -22.33 -0.61
N GLY A 221 10.85 -23.06 0.00
CA GLY A 221 10.84 -23.37 1.43
C GLY A 221 10.56 -22.16 2.32
N LEU A 222 9.57 -21.33 1.92
CA LEU A 222 8.99 -20.24 2.67
C LEU A 222 7.48 -20.44 2.82
N ASN A 223 6.86 -19.77 3.80
CA ASN A 223 5.40 -19.60 3.77
C ASN A 223 5.02 -18.45 2.83
N THR A 224 3.76 -18.42 2.43
CA THR A 224 3.23 -17.44 1.47
C THR A 224 3.44 -16.00 1.92
N THR A 225 3.19 -15.69 3.20
CA THR A 225 3.34 -14.34 3.74
C THR A 225 4.81 -13.90 3.72
N ALA A 226 5.74 -14.76 4.16
CA ALA A 226 7.17 -14.46 4.12
C ALA A 226 7.69 -14.27 2.68
N LEU A 227 7.18 -15.06 1.72
CA LEU A 227 7.51 -14.88 0.32
C LEU A 227 7.02 -13.52 -0.21
N LEU A 228 5.76 -13.16 0.01
CA LEU A 228 5.18 -11.90 -0.46
C LEU A 228 5.89 -10.69 0.15
N VAL A 229 6.06 -10.69 1.47
CA VAL A 229 6.74 -9.61 2.21
C VAL A 229 8.20 -9.50 1.79
N GLY A 230 8.90 -10.62 1.71
CA GLY A 230 10.31 -10.63 1.33
C GLY A 230 10.56 -10.25 -0.12
N PHE A 231 9.68 -10.64 -1.04
CA PHE A 231 9.80 -10.28 -2.44
C PHE A 231 9.64 -8.75 -2.61
N GLN A 232 8.62 -8.15 -1.97
CA GLN A 232 8.46 -6.69 -1.97
C GLN A 232 9.68 -5.99 -1.33
N LEU A 233 10.21 -6.54 -0.23
CA LEU A 233 11.35 -5.97 0.49
C LEU A 233 12.64 -5.96 -0.34
N PHE A 234 12.96 -7.07 -1.02
CA PHE A 234 14.26 -7.26 -1.70
C PHE A 234 14.22 -7.00 -3.20
N VAL A 235 13.07 -7.20 -3.85
CA VAL A 235 12.89 -6.98 -5.31
C VAL A 235 12.23 -5.63 -5.59
N GLY A 236 11.61 -5.01 -4.58
CA GLY A 236 11.04 -3.66 -4.67
C GLY A 236 9.65 -3.60 -5.31
N GLN A 237 9.05 -4.72 -5.67
CA GLN A 237 7.71 -4.79 -6.27
C GLN A 237 7.01 -6.09 -5.89
N SER A 238 5.68 -6.15 -6.09
CA SER A 238 4.92 -7.37 -5.81
C SER A 238 5.28 -8.48 -6.80
N ILE A 239 5.10 -9.74 -6.38
CA ILE A 239 5.32 -10.91 -7.24
C ILE A 239 4.44 -10.84 -8.49
N ASP A 240 3.16 -10.45 -8.33
CA ASP A 240 2.23 -10.33 -9.45
C ASP A 240 2.70 -9.27 -10.45
N SER A 241 3.09 -8.07 -9.97
CA SER A 241 3.61 -7.01 -10.82
C SER A 241 4.89 -7.44 -11.56
N TYR A 242 5.81 -8.11 -10.85
CA TYR A 242 7.04 -8.63 -11.43
C TYR A 242 6.78 -9.66 -12.53
N TYR A 243 5.93 -10.64 -12.24
CA TYR A 243 5.55 -11.69 -13.18
C TYR A 243 4.86 -11.12 -14.42
N ARG A 244 3.87 -10.23 -14.24
CA ARG A 244 3.18 -9.57 -15.35
C ARG A 244 4.14 -8.74 -16.21
N LEU A 245 5.05 -7.99 -15.59
CA LEU A 245 6.06 -7.22 -16.32
C LEU A 245 6.99 -8.13 -17.14
N GLY A 246 7.41 -9.26 -16.57
CA GLY A 246 8.19 -10.28 -17.28
C GLY A 246 7.47 -10.80 -18.52
N ARG A 247 6.17 -11.17 -18.38
CA ARG A 247 5.33 -11.64 -19.51
C ARG A 247 5.19 -10.59 -20.61
N ILE A 248 5.00 -9.31 -20.25
CA ILE A 248 4.94 -8.22 -21.25
C ILE A 248 6.28 -8.03 -21.98
N LYS A 249 7.42 -8.12 -21.27
CA LYS A 249 8.75 -8.04 -21.88
C LYS A 249 9.02 -9.21 -22.82
N CYS A 250 8.67 -10.44 -22.43
CA CYS A 250 8.76 -11.61 -23.30
C CYS A 250 7.90 -11.45 -24.55
N ALA A 251 6.65 -11.00 -24.39
CA ALA A 251 5.75 -10.75 -25.51
C ALA A 251 6.31 -9.68 -26.48
N ALA A 252 6.94 -8.62 -25.95
CA ALA A 252 7.59 -7.60 -26.78
C ALA A 252 8.76 -8.15 -27.59
N ALA A 253 9.55 -9.07 -27.01
CA ALA A 253 10.62 -9.76 -27.74
C ALA A 253 10.06 -10.62 -28.89
N LEU A 254 9.03 -11.42 -28.63
CA LEU A 254 8.37 -12.26 -29.63
C LEU A 254 7.71 -11.43 -30.74
N LEU A 255 7.11 -10.27 -30.42
CA LEU A 255 6.53 -9.36 -31.43
C LEU A 255 7.56 -8.74 -32.37
N ARG A 256 8.82 -8.60 -31.94
CA ARG A 256 9.92 -8.17 -32.82
C ARG A 256 10.30 -9.26 -33.81
N GLU A 257 10.28 -10.52 -33.36
CA GLU A 257 10.65 -11.67 -34.20
C GLU A 257 9.54 -12.00 -35.20
N ASP A 258 8.29 -11.97 -34.79
CA ASP A 258 7.11 -12.24 -35.63
C ASP A 258 5.92 -11.31 -35.30
N PRO A 259 5.84 -10.13 -35.97
CA PRO A 259 4.70 -9.21 -35.79
C PRO A 259 3.33 -9.82 -36.14
N SER A 260 3.31 -10.84 -37.02
CA SER A 260 2.06 -11.49 -37.45
C SER A 260 1.45 -12.40 -36.40
N ALA A 261 2.24 -12.89 -35.44
CA ALA A 261 1.83 -13.80 -34.38
C ALA A 261 1.16 -13.11 -33.17
N LYS A 262 0.79 -11.82 -33.28
CA LYS A 262 0.25 -11.02 -32.14
C LYS A 262 -0.84 -11.75 -31.36
N SER A 263 -1.85 -12.29 -32.03
CA SER A 263 -2.97 -12.96 -31.35
C SER A 263 -2.51 -14.19 -30.55
N TYR A 264 -1.56 -14.95 -31.07
CA TYR A 264 -0.94 -16.08 -30.39
C TYR A 264 -0.11 -15.62 -29.18
N ILE A 265 0.71 -14.58 -29.34
CA ILE A 265 1.56 -14.00 -28.28
C ILE A 265 0.69 -13.47 -27.12
N VAL A 266 -0.42 -12.77 -27.42
CA VAL A 266 -1.37 -12.30 -26.42
C VAL A 266 -1.99 -13.50 -25.66
N ALA A 267 -2.44 -14.53 -26.36
CA ALA A 267 -3.00 -15.72 -25.73
C ALA A 267 -1.98 -16.42 -24.80
N GLN A 268 -0.73 -16.53 -25.22
CA GLN A 268 0.36 -17.12 -24.43
C GLN A 268 0.77 -16.23 -23.23
N SER A 269 0.55 -14.93 -23.30
CA SER A 269 0.91 -14.01 -22.22
C SER A 269 0.03 -14.14 -20.96
N GLY A 270 -1.14 -14.80 -21.08
CA GLY A 270 -2.10 -14.96 -19.99
C GLY A 270 -2.95 -13.70 -19.69
N PHE A 271 -2.88 -12.68 -20.56
CA PHE A 271 -3.72 -11.49 -20.48
C PHE A 271 -4.91 -11.59 -21.44
N SER A 272 -6.01 -10.92 -21.10
CA SER A 272 -6.98 -10.53 -22.13
C SER A 272 -6.37 -9.48 -23.05
N GLU A 273 -6.88 -9.34 -24.28
CA GLU A 273 -6.33 -8.37 -25.26
C GLU A 273 -6.32 -6.93 -24.72
N ALA A 274 -7.40 -6.51 -24.04
CA ALA A 274 -7.49 -5.18 -23.42
C ALA A 274 -6.48 -4.98 -22.29
N GLN A 275 -6.28 -6.00 -21.44
CA GLN A 275 -5.31 -5.96 -20.35
C GLN A 275 -3.87 -5.93 -20.89
N PHE A 276 -3.62 -6.70 -21.96
CA PHE A 276 -2.33 -6.74 -22.64
C PHE A 276 -1.97 -5.37 -23.20
N GLU A 277 -2.84 -4.75 -23.99
CA GLU A 277 -2.59 -3.43 -24.55
C GLU A 277 -2.38 -2.37 -23.50
N ALA A 278 -3.21 -2.35 -22.45
CA ALA A 278 -3.05 -1.41 -21.34
C ALA A 278 -1.68 -1.58 -20.63
N ALA A 279 -1.28 -2.82 -20.34
CA ALA A 279 0.01 -3.13 -19.73
C ALA A 279 1.18 -2.80 -20.66
N PHE A 280 1.02 -3.07 -21.97
CA PHE A 280 2.03 -2.81 -22.99
C PHE A 280 2.28 -1.31 -23.17
N ILE A 281 1.20 -0.51 -23.28
CA ILE A 281 1.29 0.97 -23.34
C ILE A 281 1.91 1.53 -22.07
N LYS A 282 1.52 1.02 -20.90
CA LYS A 282 2.11 1.44 -19.61
C LYS A 282 3.62 1.20 -19.58
N GLN A 283 4.10 0.08 -20.18
CA GLN A 283 5.51 -0.31 -20.14
C GLN A 283 6.35 0.39 -21.21
N PHE A 284 5.83 0.53 -22.43
CA PHE A 284 6.60 0.97 -23.62
C PHE A 284 6.16 2.34 -24.16
N GLY A 285 5.09 2.91 -23.62
CA GLY A 285 4.56 4.22 -24.05
C GLY A 285 3.77 4.19 -25.35
N ILE A 286 3.75 3.07 -26.09
CA ILE A 286 3.08 2.89 -27.38
C ILE A 286 2.32 1.57 -27.43
N SER A 287 1.35 1.45 -28.34
CA SER A 287 0.59 0.20 -28.51
C SER A 287 1.48 -0.94 -29.03
N SER A 288 1.09 -2.19 -28.73
CA SER A 288 1.81 -3.38 -29.21
C SER A 288 1.87 -3.45 -30.74
N HIS A 289 0.80 -3.00 -31.41
CA HIS A 289 0.75 -2.93 -32.88
C HIS A 289 1.79 -1.94 -33.44
N HIS A 290 1.85 -0.74 -32.86
CA HIS A 290 2.82 0.27 -33.31
C HIS A 290 4.26 -0.17 -33.00
N TYR A 291 4.49 -0.78 -31.84
CA TYR A 291 5.77 -1.34 -31.43
C TYR A 291 6.27 -2.41 -32.41
N ALA A 292 5.40 -3.31 -32.88
CA ALA A 292 5.74 -4.35 -33.86
C ALA A 292 6.04 -3.80 -35.28
N GLN A 293 5.63 -2.57 -35.61
CA GLN A 293 5.90 -1.93 -36.90
C GLN A 293 7.24 -1.20 -36.94
N ILE A 294 7.75 -0.76 -35.79
CA ILE A 294 8.98 0.06 -35.73
C ILE A 294 10.22 -0.73 -35.32
N HIS A 295 10.06 -1.99 -34.96
CA HIS A 295 11.12 -2.92 -34.57
C HIS A 295 11.11 -4.18 -35.43
#